data_2316083ac8bbe52181ff22b8bb9dba15
#
_entry.id   2316083ac8bbe52181ff22b8bb9dba15
#
_cell.length_a   1.000
_cell.length_b   1.000
_cell.length_c   1.000
_cell.angle_alpha   90.00
_cell.angle_beta   90.00
_cell.angle_gamma   90.00
#
_symmetry.space_group_name_H-M   'P 1'
#
loop_
_entity.id
_entity.type
_entity.pdbx_description
1 polymer ?
#
loop_
_entity_poly.entity_id
_entity_poly.type
_entity_poly.pdbx_seq_one_letter_code
_entity_poly.pdbx_strand_id
1 'polypeptide(L)'
;MSTLVIVRFLVADMSAAKKTLADNAALLEEIGTEAKKSGARHHRFAEGIGELVAIDEWDSVEAFQNFFDDNPKIATVTKKAGAQMPPSLEFLAGVEAAGTF
;
A
#
# COMPACT_ATOMS: atom_id res chain seq x y z
N MET A 1 19.12 -0.81 6.14
CA MET A 1 18.51 0.26 5.30
C MET A 1 17.11 -0.12 4.96
N SER A 2 16.20 0.85 4.99
CA SER A 2 14.81 0.61 4.60
C SER A 2 14.53 1.18 3.22
N THR A 3 13.45 0.72 2.63
CA THR A 3 12.96 1.19 1.34
C THR A 3 11.58 1.79 1.56
N LEU A 4 11.38 2.99 1.03
CA LEU A 4 10.05 3.60 0.99
C LEU A 4 9.39 3.18 -0.31
N VAL A 5 8.12 2.79 -0.23
CA VAL A 5 7.35 2.36 -1.40
C VAL A 5 6.08 3.20 -1.48
N ILE A 6 5.91 3.89 -2.59
CA ILE A 6 4.71 4.65 -2.87
C ILE A 6 3.92 3.89 -3.92
N VAL A 7 2.71 3.47 -3.56
CA VAL A 7 1.83 2.70 -4.45
C VAL A 7 0.64 3.58 -4.80
N ARG A 8 0.48 3.91 -6.08
CA ARG A 8 -0.60 4.80 -6.54
C ARG A 8 -1.59 4.01 -7.38
N PHE A 9 -2.85 4.02 -6.94
CA PHE A 9 -3.97 3.41 -7.66
C PHE A 9 -4.87 4.51 -8.21
N LEU A 10 -5.13 4.51 -9.51
CA LEU A 10 -6.13 5.40 -10.09
C LEU A 10 -7.52 4.92 -9.70
N VAL A 11 -8.36 5.84 -9.25
CA VAL A 11 -9.69 5.55 -8.74
C VAL A 11 -10.68 6.57 -9.32
N ALA A 12 -11.74 6.07 -9.97
CA ALA A 12 -12.76 6.94 -10.57
C ALA A 12 -13.69 7.56 -9.51
N ASP A 13 -13.97 6.83 -8.43
CA ASP A 13 -14.89 7.27 -7.37
C ASP A 13 -14.21 7.09 -6.00
N MET A 14 -13.60 8.17 -5.51
CA MET A 14 -12.86 8.14 -4.25
C MET A 14 -13.77 7.86 -3.04
N SER A 15 -14.98 8.41 -3.02
CA SER A 15 -15.93 8.15 -1.94
C SER A 15 -16.27 6.67 -1.84
N ALA A 16 -16.54 6.03 -2.97
CA ALA A 16 -16.82 4.60 -3.04
C ALA A 16 -15.60 3.78 -2.61
N ALA A 17 -14.40 4.18 -3.04
CA ALA A 17 -13.17 3.50 -2.66
C ALA A 17 -12.94 3.56 -1.14
N LYS A 18 -13.09 4.74 -0.54
CA LYS A 18 -12.93 4.91 0.91
C LYS A 18 -13.97 4.11 1.70
N LYS A 19 -15.22 4.08 1.21
CA LYS A 19 -16.26 3.26 1.82
C LYS A 19 -15.90 1.78 1.77
N THR A 20 -15.38 1.32 0.65
CA THR A 20 -14.94 -0.07 0.49
C THR A 20 -13.83 -0.41 1.50
N LEU A 21 -12.85 0.48 1.70
CA LEU A 21 -11.82 0.26 2.71
C LEU A 21 -12.41 0.12 4.10
N ALA A 22 -13.36 0.98 4.46
CA ALA A 22 -14.02 0.91 5.75
C ALA A 22 -14.83 -0.38 5.91
N ASP A 23 -15.54 -0.78 4.87
CA ASP A 23 -16.39 -1.99 4.90
C ASP A 23 -15.57 -3.29 4.92
N ASN A 24 -14.29 -3.23 4.56
CA ASN A 24 -13.40 -4.39 4.51
C ASN A 24 -12.27 -4.29 5.54
N ALA A 25 -12.55 -3.68 6.69
CA ALA A 25 -11.56 -3.45 7.74
C ALA A 25 -10.87 -4.74 8.19
N ALA A 26 -11.62 -5.83 8.37
CA ALA A 26 -11.05 -7.11 8.80
C ALA A 26 -10.04 -7.66 7.77
N LEU A 27 -10.36 -7.56 6.49
CA LEU A 27 -9.45 -7.99 5.43
C LEU A 27 -8.20 -7.13 5.39
N LEU A 28 -8.35 -5.81 5.54
CA LEU A 28 -7.20 -4.89 5.58
C LEU A 28 -6.31 -5.16 6.79
N GLU A 29 -6.87 -5.44 7.95
CA GLU A 29 -6.09 -5.79 9.14
C GLU A 29 -5.31 -7.09 8.94
N GLU A 30 -5.92 -8.07 8.28
CA GLU A 30 -5.26 -9.32 7.95
C GLU A 30 -4.09 -9.11 6.99
N ILE A 31 -4.29 -8.31 5.94
CA ILE A 31 -3.23 -7.93 5.00
C ILE A 31 -2.10 -7.23 5.74
N GLY A 32 -2.43 -6.28 6.62
CA GLY A 32 -1.45 -5.54 7.42
C GLY A 32 -0.63 -6.44 8.34
N THR A 33 -1.26 -7.41 8.98
CA THR A 33 -0.57 -8.39 9.84
C THR A 33 0.41 -9.22 9.03
N GLU A 34 -0.01 -9.70 7.86
CA GLU A 34 0.86 -10.47 6.97
C GLU A 34 2.00 -9.62 6.42
N ALA A 35 1.73 -8.35 6.10
CA ALA A 35 2.75 -7.43 5.63
C ALA A 35 3.85 -7.24 6.67
N LYS A 36 3.48 -7.06 7.94
CA LYS A 36 4.46 -6.92 9.03
C LYS A 36 5.37 -8.14 9.13
N LYS A 37 4.81 -9.34 8.98
CA LYS A 37 5.59 -10.58 9.00
C LYS A 37 6.51 -10.71 7.79
N SER A 38 6.17 -10.04 6.69
CA SER A 38 6.91 -10.09 5.43
C SER A 38 7.96 -9.00 5.29
N GLY A 39 8.07 -8.09 6.26
CA GLY A 39 9.11 -7.06 6.27
C GLY A 39 8.61 -5.63 6.20
N ALA A 40 7.30 -5.40 6.27
CA ALA A 40 6.76 -4.04 6.33
C ALA A 40 7.00 -3.43 7.71
N ARG A 41 7.53 -2.20 7.73
CA ARG A 41 7.78 -1.45 8.95
C ARG A 41 6.69 -0.43 9.22
N HIS A 42 6.19 0.23 8.18
CA HIS A 42 5.13 1.23 8.24
C HIS A 42 4.26 1.14 7.01
N HIS A 43 2.98 1.45 7.18
CA HIS A 43 2.00 1.46 6.11
C HIS A 43 0.88 2.43 6.46
N ARG A 44 0.51 3.27 5.50
CA ARG A 44 -0.65 4.15 5.64
C ARG A 44 -1.22 4.48 4.27
N PHE A 45 -2.50 4.83 4.26
CA PHE A 45 -3.16 5.32 3.06
C PHE A 45 -3.25 6.84 3.07
N ALA A 46 -3.24 7.42 1.87
CA ALA A 46 -3.51 8.82 1.64
C ALA A 46 -4.29 8.94 0.33
N GLU A 47 -4.96 10.07 0.12
CA GLU A 47 -5.63 10.31 -1.14
C GLU A 47 -5.05 11.53 -1.84
N GLY A 48 -4.86 11.41 -3.15
CA GLY A 48 -4.57 12.52 -4.05
C GLY A 48 -5.77 12.76 -4.94
N ILE A 49 -5.60 13.60 -5.94
CA ILE A 49 -6.66 13.86 -6.92
C ILE A 49 -6.77 12.67 -7.85
N GLY A 50 -7.89 11.93 -7.71
CA GLY A 50 -8.16 10.75 -8.56
C GLY A 50 -7.29 9.55 -8.25
N GLU A 51 -6.56 9.53 -7.14
CA GLU A 51 -5.74 8.39 -6.78
C GLU A 51 -5.76 8.08 -5.29
N LEU A 52 -5.77 6.79 -4.99
CA LEU A 52 -5.59 6.27 -3.64
C LEU A 52 -4.13 5.83 -3.53
N VAL A 53 -3.44 6.29 -2.50
CA VAL A 53 -2.01 6.08 -2.35
C VAL A 53 -1.72 5.30 -1.08
N ALA A 54 -0.90 4.26 -1.19
CA ALA A 54 -0.31 3.61 -0.04
C ALA A 54 1.13 4.10 0.11
N ILE A 55 1.48 4.52 1.32
CA ILE A 55 2.82 5.02 1.63
C ILE A 55 3.42 4.05 2.64
N ASP A 56 4.41 3.29 2.19
CA ASP A 56 4.95 2.18 2.96
C ASP A 56 6.44 2.34 3.22
N GLU A 57 6.88 1.72 4.30
CA GLU A 57 8.30 1.48 4.53
C GLU A 57 8.49 -0.02 4.71
N TRP A 58 9.47 -0.59 3.97
CA TRP A 58 9.77 -2.02 3.95
C TRP A 58 11.26 -2.25 4.19
N ASP A 59 11.60 -3.47 4.61
CA ASP A 59 13.00 -3.86 4.79
C ASP A 59 13.78 -3.80 3.47
N SER A 60 13.13 -4.12 2.34
CA SER A 60 13.74 -4.11 1.03
C SER A 60 12.68 -4.06 -0.07
N VAL A 61 13.10 -3.73 -1.29
CA VAL A 61 12.25 -3.80 -2.48
C VAL A 61 11.75 -5.24 -2.67
N GLU A 62 12.63 -6.22 -2.48
CA GLU A 62 12.29 -7.63 -2.67
C GLU A 62 11.23 -8.10 -1.70
N ALA A 63 11.30 -7.68 -0.43
CA ALA A 63 10.31 -8.02 0.57
C ALA A 63 8.93 -7.51 0.17
N PHE A 64 8.85 -6.26 -0.31
CA PHE A 64 7.61 -5.70 -0.83
C PHE A 64 7.10 -6.48 -2.03
N GLN A 65 7.95 -6.73 -3.02
CA GLN A 65 7.55 -7.41 -4.24
C GLN A 65 7.06 -8.83 -3.96
N ASN A 66 7.76 -9.57 -3.11
CA ASN A 66 7.34 -10.92 -2.73
C ASN A 66 5.98 -10.94 -2.03
N PHE A 67 5.67 -9.91 -1.26
CA PHE A 67 4.39 -9.79 -0.59
C PHE A 67 3.28 -9.34 -1.52
N PHE A 68 3.57 -8.34 -2.36
CA PHE A 68 2.57 -7.66 -3.18
C PHE A 68 2.19 -8.47 -4.42
N ASP A 69 3.19 -9.06 -5.09
CA ASP A 69 2.98 -9.76 -6.34
C ASP A 69 2.13 -11.02 -6.12
N ASP A 70 1.11 -11.19 -6.97
CA ASP A 70 0.20 -12.33 -6.94
C ASP A 70 -0.50 -12.55 -5.60
N ASN A 71 -0.67 -11.49 -4.79
CA ASN A 71 -1.36 -11.59 -3.52
C ASN A 71 -2.88 -11.52 -3.73
N PRO A 72 -3.62 -12.63 -3.52
CA PRO A 72 -5.04 -12.65 -3.82
C PRO A 72 -5.88 -11.74 -2.92
N LYS A 73 -5.44 -11.48 -1.69
CA LYS A 73 -6.16 -10.59 -0.76
C LYS A 73 -6.07 -9.14 -1.23
N ILE A 74 -4.89 -8.72 -1.69
CA ILE A 74 -4.70 -7.38 -2.25
C ILE A 74 -5.52 -7.24 -3.53
N ALA A 75 -5.47 -8.22 -4.41
CA ALA A 75 -6.26 -8.21 -5.64
C ALA A 75 -7.75 -8.10 -5.33
N THR A 76 -8.23 -8.80 -4.31
CA THR A 76 -9.63 -8.76 -3.89
C THR A 76 -10.06 -7.38 -3.44
N VAL A 77 -9.30 -6.76 -2.52
CA VAL A 77 -9.69 -5.46 -1.96
C VAL A 77 -9.53 -4.34 -2.99
N THR A 78 -8.53 -4.38 -3.84
CA THR A 78 -8.34 -3.37 -4.90
C THR A 78 -9.45 -3.43 -5.92
N LYS A 79 -9.89 -4.62 -6.31
CA LYS A 79 -11.01 -4.79 -7.22
C LYS A 79 -12.30 -4.24 -6.62
N LYS A 80 -12.58 -4.55 -5.35
CA LYS A 80 -13.76 -4.04 -4.64
C LYS A 80 -13.74 -2.51 -4.55
N ALA A 81 -12.57 -1.92 -4.36
CA ALA A 81 -12.42 -0.48 -4.26
C ALA A 81 -12.52 0.24 -5.60
N GLY A 82 -12.59 -0.48 -6.72
CA GLY A 82 -12.59 0.11 -8.05
C GLY A 82 -11.26 0.71 -8.43
N ALA A 83 -10.18 0.23 -7.83
CA ALA A 83 -8.83 0.69 -8.14
C ALA A 83 -8.34 0.02 -9.43
N GLN A 84 -7.72 0.82 -10.30
CA GLN A 84 -7.13 0.29 -11.54
C GLN A 84 -5.84 -0.47 -11.23
N MET A 85 -5.68 -1.59 -11.92
CA MET A 85 -4.49 -2.42 -11.80
C MET A 85 -3.76 -2.51 -13.14
N PRO A 86 -2.42 -2.57 -13.17
CA PRO A 86 -1.54 -2.46 -12.00
C PRO A 86 -1.41 -1.03 -11.49
N PRO A 87 -1.03 -0.83 -10.22
CA PRO A 87 -0.75 0.50 -9.71
C PRO A 87 0.60 1.01 -10.21
N SER A 88 0.83 2.32 -10.08
CA SER A 88 2.16 2.89 -10.25
C SER A 88 2.95 2.66 -8.97
N LEU A 89 4.20 2.23 -9.11
CA LEU A 89 5.10 1.97 -7.97
C LEU A 89 6.29 2.92 -8.04
N GLU A 90 6.65 3.47 -6.88
CA GLU A 90 7.85 4.29 -6.74
C GLU A 90 8.64 3.78 -5.55
N PHE A 91 9.92 3.49 -5.75
CA PHE A 91 10.80 2.99 -4.71
C PHE A 91 11.86 4.03 -4.39
N LEU A 92 12.00 4.37 -3.10
CA LEU A 92 12.93 5.36 -2.63
C LEU A 92 13.78 4.76 -1.51
N ALA A 93 15.09 4.96 -1.58
CA ALA A 93 15.99 4.54 -0.50
C ALA A 93 15.91 5.54 0.64
N GLY A 94 15.81 5.05 1.88
CA GLY A 94 15.85 5.91 3.05
C GLY A 94 17.21 6.58 3.18
N VAL A 95 17.21 7.84 3.62
CA VAL A 95 18.44 8.59 3.90
C VAL A 95 18.43 9.03 5.36
N GLU A 96 19.46 8.66 6.10
CA GLU A 96 19.62 9.10 7.47
C GLU A 96 20.17 10.52 7.49
N ALA A 97 19.49 11.39 8.23
CA ALA A 97 19.88 12.78 8.35
C ALA A 97 19.40 13.33 9.69
N ALA A 98 20.12 14.31 10.23
CA ALA A 98 19.69 14.99 11.44
C ALA A 98 18.35 15.69 11.19
N GLY A 99 17.47 15.70 12.20
CA GLY A 99 16.15 16.31 12.09
C GLY A 99 15.07 15.38 11.53
N THR A 100 15.43 14.15 11.19
CA THR A 100 14.46 13.14 10.75
C THR A 100 13.72 12.55 11.95
N PHE A 101 12.39 12.36 11.83
CA PHE A 101 11.59 11.75 12.89
C PHE A 101 10.36 11.04 12.32
#